data_2e1feaf03d44d622556c0022013bc0bd
#
_entry.id   2e1feaf03d44d622556c0022013bc0bd
#
_cell.length_a   1.000
_cell.length_b   1.000
_cell.length_c   1.000
_cell.angle_alpha   90.00
_cell.angle_beta   90.00
_cell.angle_gamma   90.00
#
_symmetry.space_group_name_H-M   'P 1'
#
loop_
_entity.id
_entity.type
_entity.pdbx_description
1 polymer ?
#
loop_
_entity_poly.entity_id
_entity_poly.type
_entity_poly.pdbx_seq_one_letter_code
_entity_poly.pdbx_strand_id
1 'polypeptide(L)'
;MRRLIALALIALSPFGHAADPVTTAMEGYFDFADYGGGVVTPAQIAGGEWKSFYIIDTRSPERAATGKIPGAINIEWRQLLARRHELPRQRLVLVYCDSGMLSAQAHFSLRVAGYDNLRLLQGGMVGWKAQGGPIDAPANP
;
A
#
# COMPACT_ATOMS: atom_id res chain seq x y z
N MET A 1 54.94 43.03 30.46
CA MET A 1 53.53 43.00 29.95
C MET A 1 53.34 41.80 29.04
N ARG A 2 52.77 40.72 29.56
CA ARG A 2 52.51 39.50 28.78
C ARG A 2 51.04 39.54 28.33
N ARG A 3 50.81 39.71 27.03
CA ARG A 3 49.47 39.62 26.45
C ARG A 3 49.09 38.15 26.25
N LEU A 4 48.13 37.70 27.02
CA LEU A 4 47.49 36.40 26.83
C LEU A 4 46.48 36.54 25.65
N ILE A 5 46.77 35.86 24.55
CA ILE A 5 45.83 35.68 23.44
C ILE A 5 44.95 34.47 23.77
N ALA A 6 43.69 34.75 24.12
CA ALA A 6 42.71 33.69 24.29
C ALA A 6 42.26 33.19 22.91
N LEU A 7 42.63 31.94 22.53
CA LEU A 7 42.11 31.28 21.36
C LEU A 7 40.70 30.78 21.69
N ALA A 8 39.66 31.40 21.11
CA ALA A 8 38.32 30.89 21.16
C ALA A 8 38.19 29.70 20.20
N LEU A 9 38.10 28.49 20.73
CA LEU A 9 37.72 27.30 19.97
C LEU A 9 36.23 27.41 19.64
N ILE A 10 35.91 27.74 18.41
CA ILE A 10 34.55 27.61 17.86
C ILE A 10 34.33 26.12 17.63
N ALA A 11 33.61 25.47 18.54
CA ALA A 11 33.13 24.09 18.32
C ALA A 11 32.10 24.12 17.19
N LEU A 12 32.52 23.71 15.99
CA LEU A 12 31.55 23.34 14.95
C LEU A 12 30.80 22.08 15.45
N SER A 13 29.59 22.30 15.96
CA SER A 13 28.66 21.17 16.15
C SER A 13 28.30 20.61 14.79
N PRO A 14 28.53 19.32 14.52
CA PRO A 14 27.99 18.71 13.33
C PRO A 14 26.44 18.78 13.48
N PHE A 15 25.77 19.53 12.63
CA PHE A 15 24.34 19.43 12.44
C PHE A 15 24.06 18.04 11.92
N GLY A 16 23.96 17.05 12.81
CA GLY A 16 23.37 15.77 12.52
C GLY A 16 21.91 16.05 12.15
N HIS A 17 21.58 15.98 10.88
CA HIS A 17 20.19 15.88 10.46
C HIS A 17 19.64 14.62 11.11
N ALA A 18 18.80 14.77 12.13
CA ALA A 18 18.01 13.65 12.61
C ALA A 18 17.23 13.13 11.40
N ALA A 19 17.37 11.84 11.09
CA ALA A 19 16.67 11.24 9.96
C ALA A 19 15.17 11.52 10.13
N ASP A 20 14.54 12.05 9.10
CA ASP A 20 13.10 12.29 9.08
C ASP A 20 12.36 10.96 9.30
N PRO A 21 11.42 10.88 10.26
CA PRO A 21 10.74 9.63 10.59
C PRO A 21 10.06 8.96 9.38
N VAL A 22 9.56 9.76 8.43
CA VAL A 22 8.94 9.23 7.20
C VAL A 22 9.98 8.58 6.30
N THR A 23 11.10 9.26 6.07
CA THR A 23 12.22 8.71 5.30
C THR A 23 12.75 7.43 5.94
N THR A 24 12.96 7.43 7.26
CA THR A 24 13.43 6.25 7.99
C THR A 24 12.47 5.05 7.83
N ALA A 25 11.16 5.28 7.89
CA ALA A 25 10.18 4.21 7.69
C ALA A 25 10.19 3.67 6.26
N MET A 26 10.38 4.55 5.27
CA MET A 26 10.49 4.15 3.86
C MET A 26 11.78 3.36 3.59
N GLU A 27 12.92 3.80 4.11
CA GLU A 27 14.19 3.09 4.02
C GLU A 27 14.07 1.70 4.65
N GLY A 28 13.50 1.60 5.86
CA GLY A 28 13.23 0.32 6.51
C GLY A 28 12.33 -0.61 5.70
N TYR A 29 11.37 -0.07 4.95
CA TYR A 29 10.59 -0.88 4.02
C TYR A 29 11.46 -1.39 2.86
N PHE A 30 12.28 -0.55 2.24
CA PHE A 30 13.11 -0.92 1.09
C PHE A 30 14.20 -1.93 1.45
N ASP A 31 14.75 -1.87 2.66
CA ASP A 31 15.77 -2.82 3.14
C ASP A 31 15.27 -4.28 3.16
N PHE A 32 13.96 -4.49 3.32
CA PHE A 32 13.35 -5.82 3.41
C PHE A 32 12.38 -6.13 2.26
N ALA A 33 12.16 -5.20 1.33
CA ALA A 33 11.27 -5.44 0.20
C ALA A 33 11.93 -6.38 -0.82
N ASP A 34 11.26 -7.47 -1.17
CA ASP A 34 11.65 -8.31 -2.30
C ASP A 34 11.10 -7.77 -3.63
N TYR A 35 11.63 -8.26 -4.75
CA TYR A 35 11.16 -7.88 -6.09
C TYR A 35 9.72 -8.31 -6.39
N GLY A 36 9.20 -9.30 -5.68
CA GLY A 36 7.81 -9.74 -5.77
C GLY A 36 6.84 -8.84 -5.02
N GLY A 37 7.34 -8.10 -4.01
CA GLY A 37 6.68 -6.98 -3.34
C GLY A 37 5.24 -7.20 -2.84
N GLY A 38 4.80 -8.45 -2.68
CA GLY A 38 3.41 -8.73 -2.34
C GLY A 38 2.45 -8.59 -3.53
N VAL A 39 2.94 -8.61 -4.77
CA VAL A 39 2.11 -8.57 -5.97
C VAL A 39 1.61 -9.98 -6.30
N VAL A 40 0.33 -10.09 -6.67
CA VAL A 40 -0.27 -11.31 -7.22
C VAL A 40 -0.89 -11.01 -8.58
N THR A 41 -0.77 -11.94 -9.51
CA THR A 41 -1.42 -11.83 -10.82
C THR A 41 -2.83 -12.39 -10.75
N PRO A 42 -3.76 -11.93 -11.60
CA PRO A 42 -5.08 -12.54 -11.71
C PRO A 42 -5.01 -14.06 -12.00
N ALA A 43 -4.06 -14.50 -12.83
CA ALA A 43 -3.90 -15.92 -13.16
C ALA A 43 -3.55 -16.80 -11.94
N GLN A 44 -2.83 -16.26 -10.97
CA GLN A 44 -2.46 -17.00 -9.74
C GLN A 44 -3.64 -17.23 -8.80
N ILE A 45 -4.74 -16.48 -8.94
CA ILE A 45 -5.87 -16.54 -8.01
C ILE A 45 -7.22 -16.80 -8.70
N ALA A 46 -7.25 -16.93 -10.03
CA ALA A 46 -8.47 -17.12 -10.81
C ALA A 46 -9.16 -18.47 -10.55
N GLY A 47 -8.44 -19.49 -10.08
CA GLY A 47 -8.95 -20.81 -9.77
C GLY A 47 -9.89 -20.90 -8.55
N GLY A 48 -10.05 -19.76 -7.84
CA GLY A 48 -10.89 -19.69 -6.64
C GLY A 48 -10.12 -19.24 -5.39
N GLU A 49 -8.80 -19.16 -5.46
CA GLU A 49 -7.91 -18.73 -4.37
C GLU A 49 -8.23 -17.31 -3.89
N TRP A 50 -8.77 -16.47 -4.78
CA TRP A 50 -9.22 -15.12 -4.46
C TRP A 50 -10.23 -15.07 -3.29
N LYS A 51 -11.02 -16.14 -3.08
CA LYS A 51 -12.01 -16.22 -1.99
C LYS A 51 -11.37 -16.23 -0.60
N SER A 52 -10.10 -16.61 -0.50
CA SER A 52 -9.36 -16.63 0.77
C SER A 52 -8.95 -15.23 1.22
N PHE A 53 -8.91 -14.27 0.31
CA PHE A 53 -8.50 -12.89 0.64
C PHE A 53 -9.63 -12.08 1.28
N TYR A 54 -9.24 -11.10 2.08
CA TYR A 54 -10.05 -9.95 2.41
C TYR A 54 -9.83 -8.90 1.32
N ILE A 55 -10.85 -8.64 0.51
CA ILE A 55 -10.67 -7.90 -0.74
C ILE A 55 -11.11 -6.45 -0.58
N ILE A 56 -10.24 -5.52 -0.95
CA ILE A 56 -10.50 -4.08 -0.92
C ILE A 56 -10.48 -3.52 -2.34
N ASP A 57 -11.60 -2.95 -2.74
CA ASP A 57 -11.74 -2.14 -3.95
C ASP A 57 -11.37 -0.70 -3.62
N THR A 58 -10.25 -0.22 -4.15
CA THR A 58 -9.73 1.11 -3.86
C THR A 58 -10.18 2.18 -4.86
N ARG A 59 -11.10 1.85 -5.76
CA ARG A 59 -11.70 2.80 -6.70
C ARG A 59 -12.66 3.76 -5.99
N SER A 60 -13.11 4.78 -6.72
CA SER A 60 -14.19 5.62 -6.21
C SER A 60 -15.49 4.82 -6.01
N PRO A 61 -16.38 5.25 -5.12
CA PRO A 61 -17.66 4.56 -4.90
C PRO A 61 -18.47 4.36 -6.18
N GLU A 62 -18.49 5.36 -7.07
CA GLU A 62 -19.19 5.31 -8.35
C GLU A 62 -18.62 4.21 -9.26
N ARG A 63 -17.29 4.09 -9.30
CA ARG A 63 -16.60 3.04 -10.07
C ARG A 63 -16.83 1.66 -9.47
N ALA A 64 -16.79 1.54 -8.17
CA ALA A 64 -17.07 0.28 -7.47
C ALA A 64 -18.52 -0.19 -7.70
N ALA A 65 -19.47 0.75 -7.77
CA ALA A 65 -20.88 0.46 -8.03
C ALA A 65 -21.14 -0.11 -9.44
N THR A 66 -20.25 0.10 -10.42
CA THR A 66 -20.38 -0.49 -11.77
C THR A 66 -20.01 -1.97 -11.85
N GLY A 67 -19.66 -2.60 -10.74
CA GLY A 67 -19.26 -3.98 -10.63
C GLY A 67 -17.89 -4.12 -9.95
N LYS A 68 -17.75 -5.12 -9.10
CA LYS A 68 -16.55 -5.35 -8.26
C LYS A 68 -16.23 -6.84 -8.18
N ILE A 69 -15.05 -7.18 -7.73
CA ILE A 69 -14.72 -8.58 -7.37
C ILE A 69 -15.67 -9.01 -6.24
N PRO A 70 -16.29 -10.20 -6.32
CA PRO A 70 -17.26 -10.62 -5.32
C PRO A 70 -16.71 -10.56 -3.90
N GLY A 71 -17.50 -10.02 -2.97
CA GLY A 71 -17.09 -9.83 -1.59
C GLY A 71 -16.13 -8.67 -1.32
N ALA A 72 -15.74 -7.90 -2.35
CA ALA A 72 -14.89 -6.73 -2.14
C ALA A 72 -15.59 -5.62 -1.35
N ILE A 73 -14.86 -5.04 -0.41
CA ILE A 73 -15.29 -3.86 0.36
C ILE A 73 -14.66 -2.63 -0.32
N ASN A 74 -15.47 -1.60 -0.58
CA ASN A 74 -14.96 -0.37 -1.17
C ASN A 74 -14.40 0.54 -0.10
N ILE A 75 -13.11 0.84 -0.21
CA ILE A 75 -12.41 1.87 0.56
C ILE A 75 -11.53 2.62 -0.43
N GLU A 76 -11.89 3.83 -0.78
CA GLU A 76 -11.19 4.65 -1.76
C GLU A 76 -9.71 4.83 -1.35
N TRP A 77 -8.78 4.76 -2.32
CA TRP A 77 -7.35 4.61 -2.08
C TRP A 77 -6.73 5.66 -1.13
N ARG A 78 -7.21 6.92 -1.18
CA ARG A 78 -6.74 8.01 -0.29
C ARG A 78 -7.19 7.84 1.16
N GLN A 79 -8.28 7.11 1.38
CA GLN A 79 -8.83 6.84 2.71
C GLN A 79 -8.22 5.61 3.35
N LEU A 80 -7.61 4.72 2.56
CA LEU A 80 -7.23 3.38 3.04
C LEU A 80 -6.19 3.43 4.16
N LEU A 81 -5.21 4.33 4.09
CA LEU A 81 -4.21 4.49 5.15
C LEU A 81 -4.83 4.97 6.47
N ALA A 82 -5.75 5.93 6.41
CA ALA A 82 -6.46 6.42 7.61
C ALA A 82 -7.35 5.33 8.22
N ARG A 83 -7.98 4.53 7.37
CA ARG A 83 -8.88 3.44 7.75
C ARG A 83 -8.19 2.09 7.91
N ARG A 84 -6.87 2.04 7.97
CA ARG A 84 -6.06 0.81 8.08
C ARG A 84 -6.44 -0.10 9.26
N HIS A 85 -6.99 0.47 10.31
CA HIS A 85 -7.44 -0.28 11.50
C HIS A 85 -8.64 -1.20 11.21
N GLU A 86 -9.35 -1.00 10.10
CA GLU A 86 -10.45 -1.86 9.64
C GLU A 86 -9.93 -3.13 8.92
N LEU A 87 -8.65 -3.17 8.55
CA LEU A 87 -8.05 -4.29 7.85
C LEU A 87 -7.65 -5.41 8.81
N PRO A 88 -8.00 -6.68 8.52
CA PRO A 88 -7.60 -7.79 9.35
C PRO A 88 -6.07 -7.99 9.31
N ARG A 89 -5.48 -8.32 10.44
CA ARG A 89 -4.05 -8.66 10.54
C ARG A 89 -3.77 -10.16 10.32
N GLN A 90 -4.76 -11.00 10.54
CA GLN A 90 -4.62 -12.47 10.50
C GLN A 90 -5.04 -13.10 9.17
N ARG A 91 -5.42 -12.29 8.19
CA ARG A 91 -5.85 -12.71 6.86
C ARG A 91 -5.15 -11.91 5.80
N LEU A 92 -4.83 -12.52 4.66
CA LEU A 92 -4.28 -11.78 3.53
C LEU A 92 -5.31 -10.79 2.98
N VAL A 93 -4.88 -9.57 2.76
CA VAL A 93 -5.69 -8.48 2.20
C VAL A 93 -5.27 -8.24 0.76
N LEU A 94 -6.20 -8.38 -0.18
CA LEU A 94 -5.99 -8.07 -1.59
C LEU A 94 -6.51 -6.67 -1.88
N VAL A 95 -5.66 -5.80 -2.41
CA VAL A 95 -6.05 -4.45 -2.82
C VAL A 95 -6.01 -4.32 -4.34
N TYR A 96 -7.01 -3.68 -4.93
CA TYR A 96 -7.05 -3.41 -6.37
C TYR A 96 -7.75 -2.08 -6.68
N CYS A 97 -7.43 -1.52 -7.84
CA CYS A 97 -8.18 -0.44 -8.49
C CYS A 97 -8.48 -0.83 -9.95
N ASP A 98 -8.68 0.10 -10.86
CA ASP A 98 -8.92 -0.25 -12.27
C ASP A 98 -7.69 -0.86 -12.95
N SER A 99 -6.50 -0.25 -12.81
CA SER A 99 -5.25 -0.64 -13.49
C SER A 99 -4.16 -1.15 -12.56
N GLY A 100 -4.33 -1.02 -11.26
CA GLY A 100 -3.29 -1.30 -10.26
C GLY A 100 -2.51 -0.06 -9.79
N MET A 101 -2.56 1.07 -10.49
CA MET A 101 -1.72 2.24 -10.17
C MET A 101 -2.07 2.91 -8.84
N LEU A 102 -3.36 3.17 -8.57
CA LEU A 102 -3.79 3.81 -7.32
C LEU A 102 -3.70 2.83 -6.15
N SER A 103 -4.07 1.57 -6.37
CA SER A 103 -3.92 0.53 -5.34
C SER A 103 -2.46 0.24 -5.00
N ALA A 104 -1.51 0.44 -5.92
CA ALA A 104 -0.08 0.33 -5.63
C ALA A 104 0.38 1.42 -4.64
N GLN A 105 -0.11 2.65 -4.77
CA GLN A 105 0.22 3.74 -3.83
C GLN A 105 -0.35 3.44 -2.43
N ALA A 106 -1.60 2.98 -2.36
CA ALA A 106 -2.21 2.58 -1.10
C ALA A 106 -1.50 1.35 -0.49
N HIS A 107 -1.16 0.35 -1.30
CA HIS A 107 -0.38 -0.81 -0.89
C HIS A 107 0.97 -0.40 -0.30
N PHE A 108 1.74 0.43 -1.00
CA PHE A 108 3.03 0.93 -0.52
C PHE A 108 2.90 1.66 0.82
N SER A 109 1.96 2.60 0.94
CA SER A 109 1.77 3.37 2.17
C SER A 109 1.44 2.49 3.38
N LEU A 110 0.62 1.46 3.17
CA LEU A 110 0.28 0.49 4.22
C LEU A 110 1.46 -0.44 4.55
N ARG A 111 2.25 -0.85 3.56
CA ARG A 111 3.47 -1.64 3.79
C ARG A 111 4.48 -0.88 4.64
N VAL A 112 4.71 0.41 4.34
CA VAL A 112 5.53 1.31 5.17
C VAL A 112 4.95 1.44 6.59
N ALA A 113 3.62 1.43 6.73
CA ALA A 113 2.95 1.45 8.03
C ALA A 113 2.92 0.08 8.76
N GLY A 114 3.65 -0.94 8.26
CA GLY A 114 3.81 -2.24 8.91
C GLY A 114 2.65 -3.23 8.69
N TYR A 115 1.97 -3.14 7.55
CA TYR A 115 0.95 -4.12 7.13
C TYR A 115 1.54 -5.13 6.14
N ASP A 116 2.14 -6.21 6.64
CA ASP A 116 2.86 -7.20 5.82
C ASP A 116 1.94 -8.20 5.11
N ASN A 117 0.69 -8.31 5.54
CA ASN A 117 -0.31 -9.22 5.00
C ASN A 117 -1.05 -8.68 3.77
N LEU A 118 -0.53 -7.63 3.12
CA LEU A 118 -1.12 -7.03 1.91
C LEU A 118 -0.64 -7.71 0.64
N ARG A 119 -1.56 -7.81 -0.33
CA ARG A 119 -1.28 -8.21 -1.72
C ARG A 119 -1.88 -7.19 -2.68
N LEU A 120 -1.14 -6.86 -3.72
CA LEU A 120 -1.56 -5.99 -4.80
C LEU A 120 -1.99 -6.83 -6.00
N LEU A 121 -3.21 -6.64 -6.51
CA LEU A 121 -3.65 -7.30 -7.74
C LEU A 121 -3.03 -6.60 -8.97
N GLN A 122 -2.13 -7.29 -9.65
CA GLN A 122 -1.50 -6.78 -10.87
C GLN A 122 -2.54 -6.54 -11.97
N GLY A 123 -2.47 -5.35 -12.58
CA GLY A 123 -3.43 -4.97 -13.62
C GLY A 123 -4.83 -4.64 -13.10
N GLY A 124 -5.09 -4.78 -11.80
CA GLY A 124 -6.35 -4.41 -11.17
C GLY A 124 -7.58 -5.08 -11.80
N MET A 125 -8.68 -4.34 -11.85
CA MET A 125 -9.96 -4.82 -12.44
C MET A 125 -9.82 -5.14 -13.93
N VAL A 126 -9.00 -4.40 -14.68
CA VAL A 126 -8.76 -4.67 -16.10
C VAL A 126 -8.12 -6.02 -16.28
N GLY A 127 -7.04 -6.30 -15.54
CA GLY A 127 -6.38 -7.61 -15.57
C GLY A 127 -7.27 -8.74 -15.08
N TRP A 128 -8.06 -8.50 -14.04
CA TRP A 128 -9.02 -9.45 -13.51
C TRP A 128 -10.06 -9.88 -14.55
N LYS A 129 -10.67 -8.90 -15.23
CA LYS A 129 -11.63 -9.15 -16.32
C LYS A 129 -11.03 -9.90 -17.50
N ALA A 130 -9.81 -9.54 -17.88
CA ALA A 130 -9.10 -10.20 -18.98
C ALA A 130 -8.83 -11.70 -18.72
N GLN A 131 -8.71 -12.09 -17.45
CA GLN A 131 -8.58 -13.50 -17.03
C GLN A 131 -9.93 -14.20 -16.79
N GLY A 132 -11.06 -13.56 -17.11
CA GLY A 132 -12.38 -14.13 -16.87
C GLY A 132 -12.78 -14.21 -15.39
N GLY A 133 -12.13 -13.41 -14.53
CA GLY A 133 -12.46 -13.38 -13.11
C GLY A 133 -13.90 -12.94 -12.86
N PRO A 134 -14.62 -13.53 -11.90
CA PRO A 134 -16.01 -13.21 -11.61
C PRO A 134 -16.19 -11.78 -11.11
N ILE A 135 -17.32 -11.18 -11.43
CA ILE A 135 -17.69 -9.83 -11.06
C ILE A 135 -19.12 -9.83 -10.55
N ASP A 136 -19.33 -9.25 -9.37
CA ASP A 136 -20.68 -8.91 -8.93
C ASP A 136 -21.24 -7.84 -9.85
N ALA A 137 -22.40 -8.12 -10.43
CA ALA A 137 -23.13 -7.13 -11.22
C ALA A 137 -23.47 -5.91 -10.34
N PRO A 138 -23.59 -4.72 -10.94
CA PRO A 138 -24.11 -3.56 -10.21
C PRO A 138 -25.47 -3.93 -9.60
N ALA A 139 -25.68 -3.51 -8.35
CA ALA A 139 -27.03 -3.58 -7.78
C ALA A 139 -27.98 -2.86 -8.75
N ASN A 140 -28.97 -3.57 -9.26
CA ASN A 140 -30.01 -2.94 -10.08
C ASN A 140 -30.60 -1.78 -9.27
N PRO A 141 -30.76 -0.60 -9.89
CA PRO A 141 -31.38 0.56 -9.24
C PRO A 141 -32.79 0.29 -8.77
#